data_c1037bdcaae615487354c0bd1e3b6900
#
_entry.id   c1037bdcaae615487354c0bd1e3b6900
#
_cell.length_a   1.000
_cell.length_b   1.000
_cell.length_c   1.000
_cell.angle_alpha   90.00
_cell.angle_beta   90.00
_cell.angle_gamma   90.00
#
_symmetry.space_group_name_H-M   'P 1'
#
loop_
_entity.id
_entity.type
_entity.pdbx_description
1 polymer ?
#
loop_
_entity_poly.entity_id
_entity_poly.type
_entity_poly.pdbx_seq_one_letter_code
_entity_poly.pdbx_strand_id
1 'polypeptide(L)'
;MKIEKIYPKGFAANTYFVTADGKNAVVVDPAQPRIFSLLAERALAPAYVLLTHAHFDHVGGVSALQRAGAKVLCSEEEARLIGTQADLCEEFGAPPSDFHSDETFSDGETKSLCGLKVTAISTPG
;
A
#
# COMPACT_ATOMS: atom_id res chain seq x y z
N MET A 1 4.83 6.22 -17.95
CA MET A 1 4.67 5.57 -16.65
C MET A 1 6.04 5.17 -16.11
N LYS A 2 6.30 5.46 -14.86
CA LYS A 2 7.54 5.09 -14.20
C LYS A 2 7.24 4.23 -12.99
N ILE A 3 7.99 3.12 -12.83
CA ILE A 3 7.87 2.20 -11.70
C ILE A 3 9.23 2.12 -11.02
N GLU A 4 9.26 2.36 -9.72
CA GLU A 4 10.46 2.22 -8.92
C GLU A 4 10.23 1.20 -7.81
N LYS A 5 11.13 0.22 -7.70
CA LYS A 5 11.10 -0.80 -6.66
C LYS A 5 11.97 -0.36 -5.48
N ILE A 6 11.38 -0.37 -4.29
CA ILE A 6 12.08 -0.05 -3.05
C ILE A 6 12.30 -1.34 -2.27
N TYR A 7 13.56 -1.67 -2.04
CA TYR A 7 13.92 -2.86 -1.28
C TYR A 7 13.79 -2.60 0.22
N PRO A 8 13.30 -3.58 0.99
CA PRO A 8 13.11 -3.41 2.42
C PRO A 8 14.45 -3.41 3.17
N LYS A 9 14.43 -2.81 4.36
CA LYS A 9 15.47 -3.01 5.36
C LYS A 9 14.91 -3.97 6.41
N GLY A 10 15.50 -5.15 6.54
CA GLY A 10 15.03 -6.17 7.45
C GLY A 10 13.86 -6.99 6.88
N PHE A 11 13.01 -7.51 7.75
CA PHE A 11 11.92 -8.40 7.38
C PHE A 11 10.68 -7.61 6.99
N ALA A 12 10.58 -7.31 5.71
CA ALA A 12 9.44 -6.60 5.14
C ALA A 12 9.31 -6.91 3.66
N ALA A 13 8.14 -6.63 3.09
CA ALA A 13 7.91 -6.80 1.66
C ALA A 13 8.55 -5.67 0.85
N ASN A 14 8.71 -5.89 -0.46
CA ASN A 14 9.12 -4.83 -1.38
C ASN A 14 7.99 -3.82 -1.55
N THR A 15 8.35 -2.55 -1.70
CA THR A 15 7.42 -1.47 -2.00
C THR A 15 7.64 -0.99 -3.43
N TYR A 16 6.59 -0.58 -4.11
CA TYR A 16 6.69 -0.02 -5.46
C TYR A 16 6.08 1.37 -5.51
N PHE A 17 6.78 2.30 -6.15
CA PHE A 17 6.24 3.63 -6.49
C PHE A 17 5.90 3.63 -7.97
N VAL A 18 4.64 3.92 -8.30
CA VAL A 18 4.18 3.98 -9.70
C VAL A 18 3.61 5.36 -9.96
N THR A 19 4.12 6.03 -10.99
CA THR A 19 3.67 7.38 -11.34
C THR A 19 3.47 7.51 -12.85
N ALA A 20 2.42 8.23 -13.25
CA ALA A 20 2.18 8.59 -14.65
C ALA A 20 2.72 9.99 -14.96
N ASP A 21 2.59 10.93 -14.03
CA ASP A 21 2.91 12.35 -14.23
C ASP A 21 4.22 12.79 -13.55
N GLY A 22 4.87 11.92 -12.81
CA GLY A 22 6.07 12.25 -12.05
C GLY A 22 5.84 13.10 -10.80
N LYS A 23 4.60 13.31 -10.41
CA LYS A 23 4.21 14.14 -9.25
C LYS A 23 3.38 13.37 -8.24
N ASN A 24 2.39 12.61 -8.71
CA ASN A 24 1.50 11.82 -7.87
C ASN A 24 1.81 10.34 -8.02
N ALA A 25 1.92 9.64 -6.93
CA ALA A 25 2.30 8.23 -6.92
C ALA A 25 1.19 7.34 -6.39
N VAL A 26 1.10 6.16 -6.98
CA VAL A 26 0.43 5.01 -6.39
C VAL A 26 1.53 4.21 -5.69
N VAL A 27 1.38 3.97 -4.39
CA VAL A 27 2.37 3.25 -3.59
C VAL A 27 1.83 1.86 -3.31
N VAL A 28 2.54 0.84 -3.81
CA VAL A 28 2.14 -0.55 -3.62
C VAL A 28 2.89 -1.12 -2.42
N ASP A 29 2.15 -1.62 -1.45
CA ASP A 29 2.68 -2.22 -0.22
C ASP A 29 3.73 -1.35 0.49
N PRO A 30 3.35 -0.18 1.03
CA PRO A 30 4.28 0.65 1.79
C PRO A 30 4.64 -0.06 3.10
N ALA A 31 5.61 -0.95 3.01
CA ALA A 31 5.90 -1.93 4.03
C ALA A 31 6.57 -1.36 5.29
N GLN A 32 7.21 -0.20 5.18
CA GLN A 32 7.98 0.39 6.27
C GLN A 32 7.71 1.89 6.39
N PRO A 33 7.79 2.46 7.62
CA PRO A 33 7.53 3.90 7.84
C PRO A 33 8.43 4.82 7.04
N ARG A 34 9.66 4.42 6.69
CA ARG A 34 10.61 5.23 5.90
C ARG A 34 10.12 5.54 4.49
N ILE A 35 9.09 4.85 4.01
CA ILE A 35 8.52 5.08 2.68
C ILE A 35 8.03 6.53 2.53
N PHE A 36 7.48 7.10 3.59
CA PHE A 36 7.05 8.50 3.60
C PHE A 36 8.20 9.46 3.24
N SER A 37 9.36 9.26 3.88
CA SER A 37 10.55 10.08 3.61
C SER A 37 11.10 9.87 2.21
N LEU A 38 11.08 8.62 1.73
CA LEU A 38 11.56 8.30 0.38
C LEU A 38 10.71 8.97 -0.70
N LEU A 39 9.40 9.05 -0.51
CA LEU A 39 8.51 9.79 -1.42
C LEU A 39 8.86 11.28 -1.44
N ALA A 40 9.09 11.87 -0.28
CA ALA A 40 9.46 13.28 -0.16
C ALA A 40 10.79 13.57 -0.88
N GLU A 41 11.78 12.70 -0.73
CA GLU A 41 13.07 12.81 -1.44
C GLU A 41 12.91 12.84 -2.96
N ARG A 42 11.88 12.18 -3.48
CA ARG A 42 11.59 12.10 -4.91
C ARG A 42 10.58 13.14 -5.37
N ALA A 43 10.15 14.03 -4.48
CA ALA A 43 9.10 15.02 -4.74
C ALA A 43 7.81 14.37 -5.26
N LEU A 44 7.48 13.17 -4.75
CA LEU A 44 6.26 12.46 -5.10
C LEU A 44 5.23 12.60 -3.98
N ALA A 45 3.99 12.96 -4.36
CA ALA A 45 2.87 12.99 -3.43
C ALA A 45 2.18 11.62 -3.42
N PRO A 46 1.97 11.01 -2.25
CA PRO A 46 1.25 9.74 -2.17
C PRO A 46 -0.25 9.99 -2.39
N ALA A 47 -0.74 9.64 -3.58
CA ALA A 47 -2.16 9.80 -3.91
C ALA A 47 -2.97 8.57 -3.52
N TYR A 48 -2.42 7.38 -3.74
CA TYR A 48 -3.08 6.11 -3.47
C TYR A 48 -2.10 5.11 -2.88
N VAL A 49 -2.63 4.25 -2.02
CA VAL A 49 -1.92 3.07 -1.51
C VAL A 49 -2.68 1.84 -2.01
N LEU A 50 -1.97 0.92 -2.64
CA LEU A 50 -2.52 -0.38 -3.02
C LEU A 50 -1.87 -1.46 -2.16
N LEU A 51 -2.70 -2.26 -1.52
CA LEU A 51 -2.22 -3.38 -0.70
C LEU A 51 -2.49 -4.70 -1.41
N THR A 52 -1.43 -5.51 -1.56
CA THR A 52 -1.57 -6.88 -2.02
C THR A 52 -1.98 -7.80 -0.87
N HIS A 53 -1.49 -7.48 0.35
CA HIS A 53 -1.79 -8.23 1.57
C HIS A 53 -1.95 -7.26 2.75
N ALA A 54 -2.78 -7.65 3.73
CA ALA A 54 -2.94 -6.90 4.98
C ALA A 54 -1.99 -7.37 6.08
N HIS A 55 -1.05 -8.27 5.78
CA HIS A 55 -0.09 -8.80 6.76
C HIS A 55 0.91 -7.72 7.19
N PHE A 56 1.44 -7.86 8.41
CA PHE A 56 2.29 -6.87 9.05
C PHE A 56 3.50 -6.44 8.19
N ASP A 57 4.07 -7.35 7.41
CA ASP A 57 5.26 -7.08 6.60
C ASP A 57 4.98 -6.32 5.30
N HIS A 58 3.72 -6.00 5.02
CA HIS A 58 3.30 -5.22 3.85
C HIS A 58 2.77 -3.82 4.19
N VAL A 59 2.48 -3.53 5.46
CA VAL A 59 1.64 -2.38 5.82
C VAL A 59 2.29 -1.36 6.77
N GLY A 60 3.56 -1.52 7.09
CA GLY A 60 4.20 -0.69 8.13
C GLY A 60 4.19 0.82 7.87
N GLY A 61 4.10 1.25 6.61
CA GLY A 61 4.06 2.67 6.25
C GLY A 61 2.68 3.21 5.89
N VAL A 62 1.62 2.38 5.92
CA VAL A 62 0.30 2.79 5.41
C VAL A 62 -0.32 3.92 6.20
N SER A 63 -0.28 3.85 7.53
CA SER A 63 -0.91 4.85 8.39
C SER A 63 -0.40 6.26 8.13
N ALA A 64 0.91 6.43 7.99
CA ALA A 64 1.51 7.74 7.71
C ALA A 64 1.03 8.31 6.38
N LEU A 65 0.95 7.46 5.35
CA LEU A 65 0.49 7.87 4.01
C LEU A 65 -1.00 8.22 4.03
N GLN A 66 -1.82 7.44 4.72
CA GLN A 66 -3.25 7.73 4.82
C GLN A 66 -3.50 9.04 5.57
N ARG A 67 -2.76 9.30 6.64
CA ARG A 67 -2.83 10.58 7.35
C ARG A 67 -2.38 11.75 6.48
N ALA A 68 -1.50 11.51 5.51
CA ALA A 68 -1.06 12.52 4.55
C ALA A 68 -2.03 12.74 3.39
N GLY A 69 -3.15 12.01 3.35
CA GLY A 69 -4.20 12.19 2.36
C GLY A 69 -4.30 11.10 1.30
N ALA A 70 -3.45 10.08 1.34
CA ALA A 70 -3.53 8.96 0.40
C ALA A 70 -4.78 8.11 0.68
N LYS A 71 -5.43 7.65 -0.39
CA LYS A 71 -6.54 6.69 -0.28
C LYS A 71 -5.99 5.27 -0.33
N VAL A 72 -6.45 4.43 0.58
CA VAL A 72 -6.01 3.04 0.69
C VAL A 72 -7.00 2.12 -0.01
N LEU A 73 -6.50 1.30 -0.94
CA LEU A 73 -7.29 0.35 -1.72
C LEU A 73 -6.70 -1.05 -1.59
N CYS A 74 -7.57 -2.03 -1.44
CA CYS A 74 -7.20 -3.45 -1.43
C CYS A 74 -8.43 -4.28 -1.80
N SER A 75 -8.29 -5.61 -1.87
CA SER A 75 -9.44 -6.47 -2.09
C SER A 75 -10.39 -6.43 -0.88
N GLU A 76 -11.66 -6.82 -1.09
CA GLU A 76 -12.61 -6.91 0.01
C GLU A 76 -12.15 -7.89 1.09
N GLU A 77 -11.53 -8.99 0.69
CA GLU A 77 -11.02 -9.99 1.63
C GLU A 77 -9.91 -9.42 2.51
N GLU A 78 -8.93 -8.71 1.92
CA GLU A 78 -7.84 -8.10 2.67
C GLU A 78 -8.35 -6.95 3.54
N ALA A 79 -9.35 -6.19 3.09
CA ALA A 79 -9.94 -5.12 3.88
C ALA A 79 -10.53 -5.64 5.21
N ARG A 80 -11.10 -6.83 5.20
CA ARG A 80 -11.65 -7.45 6.41
C ARG A 80 -10.58 -7.91 7.40
N LEU A 81 -9.36 -8.14 6.93
CA LEU A 81 -8.26 -8.63 7.76
C LEU A 81 -7.51 -7.52 8.49
N ILE A 82 -7.64 -6.27 8.04
CA ILE A 82 -6.96 -5.13 8.63
C ILE A 82 -7.39 -4.97 10.10
N GLY A 83 -6.42 -4.94 11.01
CA GLY A 83 -6.68 -4.80 12.44
C GLY A 83 -7.18 -6.05 13.14
N THR A 84 -7.25 -7.20 12.44
CA THR A 84 -7.61 -8.48 13.03
C THR A 84 -6.35 -9.31 13.31
N GLN A 85 -6.49 -10.44 14.01
CA GLN A 85 -5.36 -11.35 14.26
C GLN A 85 -4.74 -11.89 12.96
N ALA A 86 -5.52 -11.93 11.88
CA ALA A 86 -5.06 -12.43 10.59
C ALA A 86 -4.02 -11.52 9.92
N ASP A 87 -3.85 -10.26 10.39
CA ASP A 87 -2.80 -9.38 9.87
C ASP A 87 -1.41 -9.71 10.45
N LEU A 88 -1.36 -10.57 11.45
CA LEU A 88 -0.15 -11.07 12.12
C LEU A 88 0.66 -10.01 12.86
N CYS A 89 0.16 -8.80 13.02
CA CYS A 89 0.90 -7.73 13.72
C CYS A 89 1.24 -8.12 15.16
N GLU A 90 0.25 -8.59 15.91
CA GLU A 90 0.47 -9.00 17.31
C GLU A 90 1.44 -10.17 17.41
N GLU A 91 1.30 -11.18 16.55
CA GLU A 91 2.11 -12.41 16.57
C GLU A 91 3.59 -12.14 16.32
N PHE A 92 3.90 -11.16 15.47
CA PHE A 92 5.29 -10.78 15.15
C PHE A 92 5.78 -9.53 15.89
N GLY A 93 5.01 -9.03 16.86
CA GLY A 93 5.41 -7.89 17.65
C GLY A 93 5.39 -6.57 16.91
N ALA A 94 4.69 -6.48 15.79
CA ALA A 94 4.53 -5.25 15.04
C ALA A 94 3.44 -4.36 15.65
N PRO A 95 3.51 -3.02 15.44
CA PRO A 95 2.44 -2.15 15.89
C PRO A 95 1.09 -2.52 15.25
N PRO A 96 -0.03 -2.37 15.98
CA PRO A 96 -1.35 -2.64 15.40
C PRO A 96 -1.62 -1.75 14.18
N SER A 97 -2.36 -2.31 13.20
CA SER A 97 -2.78 -1.54 12.04
C SER A 97 -3.85 -0.52 12.45
N ASP A 98 -3.57 0.76 12.27
CA ASP A 98 -4.46 1.87 12.62
C ASP A 98 -4.98 2.62 11.40
N PHE A 99 -4.98 1.99 10.24
CA PHE A 99 -5.53 2.49 9.00
C PHE A 99 -6.76 1.68 8.60
N HIS A 100 -7.47 2.17 7.59
CA HIS A 100 -8.65 1.48 7.02
C HIS A 100 -8.56 1.49 5.51
N SER A 101 -9.31 0.60 4.85
CA SER A 101 -9.43 0.63 3.39
C SER A 101 -10.50 1.65 3.01
N ASP A 102 -10.13 2.62 2.17
CA ASP A 102 -11.08 3.64 1.68
C ASP A 102 -11.97 3.09 0.57
N GLU A 103 -11.41 2.23 -0.28
CA GLU A 103 -12.10 1.57 -1.38
C GLU A 103 -11.62 0.14 -1.50
N THR A 104 -12.38 -0.70 -2.18
CA THR A 104 -12.01 -2.09 -2.43
C THR A 104 -12.04 -2.39 -3.92
N PHE A 105 -11.25 -3.41 -4.32
CA PHE A 105 -11.26 -3.97 -5.66
C PHE A 105 -11.96 -5.33 -5.67
N SER A 106 -12.78 -5.56 -6.70
CA SER A 106 -13.23 -6.91 -7.06
C SER A 106 -12.23 -7.50 -8.06
N ASP A 107 -12.18 -8.83 -8.14
CA ASP A 107 -11.33 -9.51 -9.11
C ASP A 107 -11.71 -9.08 -10.54
N GLY A 108 -10.72 -8.68 -11.33
CA GLY A 108 -10.91 -8.19 -12.69
C GLY A 108 -11.34 -6.73 -12.79
N GLU A 109 -11.58 -6.07 -11.68
CA GLU A 109 -12.00 -4.66 -11.68
C GLU A 109 -10.84 -3.74 -12.08
N THR A 110 -11.13 -2.75 -12.93
CA THR A 110 -10.16 -1.71 -13.32
C THR A 110 -10.59 -0.37 -12.74
N LYS A 111 -9.64 0.31 -12.09
CA LYS A 111 -9.83 1.67 -11.58
C LYS A 111 -8.79 2.60 -12.19
N SER A 112 -9.19 3.87 -12.39
CA SER A 112 -8.26 4.91 -12.84
C SER A 112 -7.74 5.66 -11.60
N LEU A 113 -6.43 5.59 -11.38
CA LEU A 113 -5.77 6.17 -10.21
C LEU A 113 -4.67 7.13 -10.67
N CYS A 114 -4.87 8.42 -10.47
CA CYS A 114 -3.94 9.50 -10.85
C CYS A 114 -3.28 9.30 -12.23
N GLY A 115 -4.10 9.00 -13.24
CA GLY A 115 -3.65 8.80 -14.62
C GLY A 115 -3.21 7.39 -14.96
N LEU A 116 -3.27 6.47 -14.02
CA LEU A 116 -2.92 5.06 -14.22
C LEU A 116 -4.18 4.20 -14.23
N LYS A 117 -4.24 3.25 -15.16
CA LYS A 117 -5.30 2.23 -15.15
C LYS A 117 -4.78 1.00 -14.41
N VAL A 118 -5.43 0.66 -13.32
CA VAL A 118 -5.03 -0.45 -12.45
C VAL A 118 -6.12 -1.52 -12.46
N THR A 119 -5.76 -2.73 -12.85
CA THR A 119 -6.66 -3.88 -12.85
C THR A 119 -6.25 -4.85 -11.75
N ALA A 120 -7.21 -5.21 -10.90
CA ALA A 120 -6.97 -6.18 -9.84
C ALA A 120 -7.12 -7.59 -10.38
N ILE A 121 -6.13 -8.45 -10.12
CA ILE A 121 -6.18 -9.86 -10.47
C ILE A 121 -6.03 -10.65 -9.18
N SER A 122 -7.02 -11.48 -8.85
CA SER A 122 -6.95 -12.30 -7.66
C SER A 122 -5.94 -13.43 -7.86
N THR A 123 -4.94 -13.47 -6.99
CA THR A 123 -3.92 -14.52 -6.96
C THR A 123 -3.85 -15.09 -5.55
N PRO A 124 -4.84 -15.93 -5.16
CA PRO A 124 -4.85 -16.51 -3.83
C PRO A 124 -3.65 -17.43 -3.60
N GLY A 125 -3.04 -17.36 -2.42
CA GLY A 125 -1.90 -18.20 -2.07
C GLY A 125 -0.91 -17.55 -1.15
#